data_3b12d08d7c21b8b20749e2dc31a4c9d0
#
_entry.id   3b12d08d7c21b8b20749e2dc31a4c9d0
#
_cell.length_a   1.000
_cell.length_b   1.000
_cell.length_c   1.000
_cell.angle_alpha   90.00
_cell.angle_beta   90.00
_cell.angle_gamma   90.00
#
_symmetry.space_group_name_H-M   'P 1'
#
loop_
_entity.id
_entity.type
_entity.pdbx_description
1 polymer ?
#
loop_
_entity_poly.entity_id
_entity_poly.type
_entity_poly.pdbx_seq_one_letter_code
_entity_poly.pdbx_strand_id
1 'polypeptide(L)'
;MAKQIEGVYEAILSCAKKEFLEKGYKDASLRIIAQEAGTSTGSIYTRFGDKEGLFEAIVAPAANQLTEMFLGIQENFHNLNESTQRAEMGQYTSNHQIAMLDFIYAHFDEFCLLLDCAQGTRFSAFLDKLVDIEVEYTYKYMEVIGCESVKSGLITEDFIHIVTTAYFNGMFEVVRHRMNKADAVKYIHLLNNYHMQGFTTIFNPERESPGSTDTGSTAGF
;
A
#
# COMPACT_ATOMS: atom_id res chain seq x y z
N MET A 1 -32.61 -10.12 -22.65
CA MET A 1 -31.31 -9.71 -23.26
C MET A 1 -30.35 -9.11 -22.25
N ALA A 2 -30.67 -8.06 -21.46
CA ALA A 2 -29.74 -7.46 -20.49
C ALA A 2 -29.16 -8.46 -19.47
N LYS A 3 -29.99 -9.27 -18.82
CA LYS A 3 -29.59 -10.29 -17.82
C LYS A 3 -28.66 -11.39 -18.38
N GLN A 4 -28.79 -11.72 -19.67
CA GLN A 4 -27.95 -12.72 -20.35
C GLN A 4 -26.59 -12.12 -20.77
N ILE A 5 -26.56 -10.81 -21.02
CA ILE A 5 -25.33 -10.04 -21.33
C ILE A 5 -24.50 -9.86 -20.06
N GLU A 6 -25.18 -9.59 -18.93
CA GLU A 6 -24.57 -9.44 -17.61
C GLU A 6 -23.92 -10.75 -17.11
N GLY A 7 -24.62 -11.88 -17.27
CA GLY A 7 -24.06 -13.18 -16.89
C GLY A 7 -22.80 -13.60 -17.65
N VAL A 8 -22.69 -13.21 -18.95
CA VAL A 8 -21.46 -13.46 -19.74
C VAL A 8 -20.31 -12.54 -19.29
N TYR A 9 -20.60 -11.30 -18.92
CA TYR A 9 -19.58 -10.37 -18.43
C TYR A 9 -18.92 -10.90 -17.13
N GLU A 10 -19.73 -11.26 -16.15
CA GLU A 10 -19.25 -11.82 -14.88
C GLU A 10 -18.52 -13.16 -15.06
N ALA A 11 -19.00 -14.01 -15.95
CA ALA A 11 -18.33 -15.27 -16.28
C ALA A 11 -16.91 -15.02 -16.86
N ILE A 12 -16.77 -14.04 -17.77
CA ILE A 12 -15.46 -13.67 -18.33
C ILE A 12 -14.53 -13.16 -17.22
N LEU A 13 -14.97 -12.25 -16.35
CA LEU A 13 -14.15 -11.72 -15.26
C LEU A 13 -13.70 -12.83 -14.30
N SER A 14 -14.59 -13.75 -13.94
CA SER A 14 -14.27 -14.87 -13.05
C SER A 14 -13.26 -15.83 -13.66
N CYS A 15 -13.44 -16.24 -14.92
CA CYS A 15 -12.48 -17.11 -15.63
C CYS A 15 -11.14 -16.40 -15.86
N ALA A 16 -11.17 -15.10 -16.18
CA ALA A 16 -9.97 -14.29 -16.37
C ALA A 16 -9.18 -14.14 -15.07
N LYS A 17 -9.84 -13.86 -13.94
CA LYS A 17 -9.19 -13.78 -12.63
C LYS A 17 -8.44 -15.07 -12.32
N LYS A 18 -9.06 -16.22 -12.51
CA LYS A 18 -8.45 -17.53 -12.31
C LYS A 18 -7.23 -17.73 -13.22
N GLU A 19 -7.38 -17.49 -14.51
CA GLU A 19 -6.30 -17.67 -15.50
C GLU A 19 -5.10 -16.75 -15.20
N PHE A 20 -5.37 -15.48 -14.84
CA PHE A 20 -4.32 -14.54 -14.47
C PHE A 20 -3.60 -14.93 -13.17
N LEU A 21 -4.31 -15.43 -12.16
CA LEU A 21 -3.71 -15.91 -10.90
C LEU A 21 -2.83 -17.15 -11.13
N GLU A 22 -3.21 -18.02 -12.06
CA GLU A 22 -2.48 -19.26 -12.33
C GLU A 22 -1.26 -19.05 -13.24
N LYS A 23 -1.37 -18.17 -14.24
CA LYS A 23 -0.36 -18.01 -15.32
C LYS A 23 0.37 -16.68 -15.28
N GLY A 24 -0.10 -15.71 -14.49
CA GLY A 24 0.34 -14.33 -14.58
C GLY A 24 -0.26 -13.62 -15.80
N TYR A 25 -0.13 -12.28 -15.83
CA TYR A 25 -0.64 -11.49 -16.96
C TYR A 25 -0.03 -11.91 -18.29
N LYS A 26 1.30 -12.10 -18.34
CA LYS A 26 2.03 -12.34 -19.58
C LYS A 26 1.59 -13.60 -20.30
N ASP A 27 1.46 -14.70 -19.58
CA ASP A 27 1.24 -16.05 -20.13
C ASP A 27 -0.23 -16.49 -20.16
N ALA A 28 -1.12 -15.70 -19.56
CA ALA A 28 -2.57 -15.95 -19.59
C ALA A 28 -3.14 -15.88 -21.01
N SER A 29 -4.08 -16.78 -21.33
CA SER A 29 -4.65 -16.97 -22.66
C SER A 29 -6.11 -16.53 -22.76
N LEU A 30 -6.38 -15.46 -23.54
CA LEU A 30 -7.78 -15.04 -23.84
C LEU A 30 -8.61 -16.14 -24.49
N ARG A 31 -7.99 -17.10 -25.18
CA ARG A 31 -8.69 -18.23 -25.77
C ARG A 31 -9.20 -19.20 -24.70
N ILE A 32 -8.38 -19.49 -23.69
CA ILE A 32 -8.77 -20.34 -22.55
C ILE A 32 -9.88 -19.64 -21.76
N ILE A 33 -9.69 -18.37 -21.44
CA ILE A 33 -10.71 -17.56 -20.73
C ILE A 33 -12.05 -17.59 -21.46
N ALA A 34 -12.06 -17.36 -22.77
CA ALA A 34 -13.28 -17.39 -23.57
C ALA A 34 -13.95 -18.77 -23.55
N GLN A 35 -13.18 -19.83 -23.68
CA GLN A 35 -13.67 -21.20 -23.66
C GLN A 35 -14.30 -21.56 -22.31
N GLU A 36 -13.62 -21.24 -21.20
CA GLU A 36 -14.14 -21.49 -19.83
C GLU A 36 -15.37 -20.65 -19.51
N ALA A 37 -15.42 -19.41 -20.00
CA ALA A 37 -16.56 -18.51 -19.83
C ALA A 37 -17.75 -18.84 -20.78
N GLY A 38 -17.65 -19.88 -21.61
CA GLY A 38 -18.71 -20.28 -22.57
C GLY A 38 -18.98 -19.21 -23.63
N THR A 39 -17.95 -18.46 -24.05
CA THR A 39 -18.08 -17.37 -25.02
C THR A 39 -16.97 -17.43 -26.09
N SER A 40 -16.85 -16.40 -26.91
CA SER A 40 -15.78 -16.28 -27.92
C SER A 40 -14.74 -15.22 -27.51
N THR A 41 -13.53 -15.34 -28.04
CA THR A 41 -12.50 -14.28 -27.89
C THR A 41 -12.98 -12.94 -28.46
N GLY A 42 -13.76 -12.93 -29.53
CA GLY A 42 -14.38 -11.73 -30.08
C GLY A 42 -15.30 -11.02 -29.05
N SER A 43 -15.99 -11.80 -28.21
CA SER A 43 -16.80 -11.24 -27.12
C SER A 43 -15.95 -10.53 -26.07
N ILE A 44 -14.73 -11.04 -25.77
CA ILE A 44 -13.78 -10.42 -24.87
C ILE A 44 -13.27 -9.08 -25.46
N TYR A 45 -12.81 -9.12 -26.73
CA TYR A 45 -12.35 -7.91 -27.41
C TYR A 45 -13.41 -6.83 -27.49
N THR A 46 -14.66 -7.19 -27.77
CA THR A 46 -15.77 -6.24 -27.84
C THR A 46 -16.05 -5.54 -26.51
N ARG A 47 -15.84 -6.24 -25.36
CA ARG A 47 -16.17 -5.70 -24.03
C ARG A 47 -15.01 -4.99 -23.36
N PHE A 48 -13.80 -5.50 -23.55
CA PHE A 48 -12.62 -5.08 -22.80
C PHE A 48 -11.53 -4.46 -23.68
N GLY A 49 -11.70 -4.49 -25.01
CA GLY A 49 -10.72 -3.96 -25.97
C GLY A 49 -9.57 -4.95 -26.22
N ASP A 50 -8.85 -5.31 -25.17
CA ASP A 50 -7.71 -6.21 -25.23
C ASP A 50 -7.51 -6.97 -23.90
N LYS A 51 -6.37 -7.64 -23.76
CA LYS A 51 -6.00 -8.38 -22.55
C LYS A 51 -5.74 -7.44 -21.37
N GLU A 52 -5.18 -6.27 -21.63
CA GLU A 52 -4.92 -5.26 -20.59
C GLU A 52 -6.24 -4.67 -20.07
N GLY A 53 -7.17 -4.33 -20.94
CA GLY A 53 -8.50 -3.87 -20.55
C GLY A 53 -9.28 -4.90 -19.75
N LEU A 54 -9.12 -6.21 -20.05
CA LEU A 54 -9.70 -7.28 -19.25
C LEU A 54 -9.04 -7.39 -17.87
N PHE A 55 -7.71 -7.29 -17.80
CA PHE A 55 -6.97 -7.28 -16.53
C PHE A 55 -7.36 -6.07 -15.69
N GLU A 56 -7.41 -4.89 -16.31
CA GLU A 56 -7.86 -3.65 -15.68
C GLU A 56 -9.25 -3.78 -15.08
N ALA A 57 -10.22 -4.33 -15.82
CA ALA A 57 -11.58 -4.50 -15.33
C ALA A 57 -11.66 -5.33 -14.04
N ILE A 58 -10.66 -6.20 -13.79
CA ILE A 58 -10.57 -6.99 -12.57
C ILE A 58 -9.91 -6.18 -11.44
N VAL A 59 -8.76 -5.56 -11.70
CA VAL A 59 -7.92 -5.00 -10.63
C VAL A 59 -8.18 -3.54 -10.32
N ALA A 60 -8.64 -2.74 -11.30
CA ALA A 60 -8.80 -1.29 -11.13
C ALA A 60 -9.80 -0.90 -10.04
N PRO A 61 -10.95 -1.57 -9.86
CA PRO A 61 -11.88 -1.22 -8.79
C PRO A 61 -11.22 -1.26 -7.41
N ALA A 62 -10.51 -2.35 -7.09
CA ALA A 62 -9.85 -2.51 -5.80
C ALA A 62 -8.63 -1.57 -5.66
N ALA A 63 -7.81 -1.43 -6.71
CA ALA A 63 -6.66 -0.53 -6.71
C ALA A 63 -7.06 0.92 -6.50
N ASN A 64 -8.06 1.40 -7.23
CA ASN A 64 -8.52 2.79 -7.13
C ASN A 64 -9.16 3.05 -5.76
N GLN A 65 -10.02 2.15 -5.29
CA GLN A 65 -10.68 2.31 -3.99
C GLN A 65 -9.69 2.32 -2.83
N LEU A 66 -8.65 1.47 -2.84
CA LEU A 66 -7.60 1.53 -1.82
C LEU A 66 -6.82 2.84 -1.89
N THR A 67 -6.49 3.30 -3.10
CA THR A 67 -5.78 4.58 -3.29
C THR A 67 -6.62 5.77 -2.79
N GLU A 68 -7.91 5.83 -3.14
CA GLU A 68 -8.84 6.87 -2.67
C GLU A 68 -9.02 6.82 -1.16
N MET A 69 -9.18 5.62 -0.59
CA MET A 69 -9.26 5.41 0.86
C MET A 69 -7.99 5.93 1.56
N PHE A 70 -6.82 5.60 1.02
CA PHE A 70 -5.55 6.03 1.59
C PHE A 70 -5.36 7.55 1.49
N LEU A 71 -5.64 8.14 0.34
CA LEU A 71 -5.60 9.60 0.16
C LEU A 71 -6.53 10.31 1.15
N GLY A 72 -7.78 9.85 1.28
CA GLY A 72 -8.73 10.40 2.22
C GLY A 72 -8.27 10.31 3.68
N ILE A 73 -7.57 9.23 4.07
CA ILE A 73 -6.95 9.09 5.39
C ILE A 73 -5.91 10.19 5.61
N GLN A 74 -5.03 10.42 4.63
CA GLN A 74 -4.00 11.43 4.71
C GLN A 74 -4.57 12.85 4.77
N GLU A 75 -5.53 13.16 3.91
CA GLU A 75 -6.22 14.45 3.89
C GLU A 75 -6.93 14.74 5.23
N ASN A 76 -7.67 13.77 5.75
CA ASN A 76 -8.38 13.91 7.02
C ASN A 76 -7.42 14.15 8.18
N PHE A 77 -6.28 13.45 8.23
CA PHE A 77 -5.26 13.67 9.25
C PHE A 77 -4.63 15.08 9.14
N HIS A 78 -4.30 15.50 7.94
CA HIS A 78 -3.70 16.80 7.69
C HIS A 78 -4.63 17.97 8.03
N ASN A 79 -5.97 17.78 7.93
CA ASN A 79 -6.97 18.76 8.31
C ASN A 79 -7.16 18.91 9.83
N LEU A 80 -6.56 18.04 10.66
CA LEU A 80 -6.56 18.19 12.11
C LEU A 80 -5.65 19.36 12.51
N ASN A 81 -5.92 19.95 13.67
CA ASN A 81 -5.02 20.96 14.21
C ASN A 81 -3.68 20.36 14.64
N GLU A 82 -2.61 21.18 14.68
CA GLU A 82 -1.24 20.75 15.00
C GLU A 82 -1.16 19.93 16.30
N SER A 83 -1.81 20.36 17.37
CA SER A 83 -1.75 19.67 18.67
C SER A 83 -2.34 18.25 18.59
N THR A 84 -3.42 18.06 17.84
CA THR A 84 -4.03 16.77 17.61
C THR A 84 -3.16 15.89 16.71
N GLN A 85 -2.60 16.45 15.63
CA GLN A 85 -1.68 15.69 14.77
C GLN A 85 -0.48 15.15 15.57
N ARG A 86 0.13 15.99 16.44
CA ARG A 86 1.24 15.55 17.30
C ARG A 86 0.86 14.47 18.31
N ALA A 87 -0.33 14.58 18.90
CA ALA A 87 -0.78 13.67 19.95
C ALA A 87 -1.25 12.32 19.38
N GLU A 88 -1.90 12.32 18.23
CA GLU A 88 -2.67 11.18 17.75
C GLU A 88 -2.04 10.44 16.55
N MET A 89 -0.95 10.93 15.96
CA MET A 89 -0.34 10.36 14.75
C MET A 89 -0.21 8.84 14.82
N GLY A 90 0.38 8.30 15.89
CA GLY A 90 0.61 6.87 16.01
C GLY A 90 -0.67 6.04 16.08
N GLN A 91 -1.66 6.50 16.86
CA GLN A 91 -2.94 5.81 16.99
C GLN A 91 -3.78 5.94 15.72
N TYR A 92 -3.78 7.12 15.12
CA TYR A 92 -4.48 7.38 13.86
C TYR A 92 -3.96 6.47 12.76
N THR A 93 -2.64 6.42 12.57
CA THR A 93 -1.98 5.54 11.59
C THR A 93 -2.33 4.08 11.83
N SER A 94 -2.20 3.60 13.08
CA SER A 94 -2.47 2.19 13.42
C SER A 94 -3.91 1.77 13.10
N ASN A 95 -4.88 2.61 13.44
CA ASN A 95 -6.31 2.31 13.19
C ASN A 95 -6.62 2.21 11.69
N HIS A 96 -6.07 3.14 10.90
CA HIS A 96 -6.33 3.18 9.46
C HIS A 96 -5.61 2.09 8.69
N GLN A 97 -4.43 1.65 9.15
CA GLN A 97 -3.74 0.50 8.57
C GLN A 97 -4.54 -0.79 8.72
N ILE A 98 -5.21 -0.99 9.85
CA ILE A 98 -6.08 -2.15 10.03
C ILE A 98 -7.29 -2.07 9.09
N ALA A 99 -7.89 -0.89 8.91
CA ALA A 99 -8.97 -0.70 7.95
C ALA A 99 -8.53 -0.98 6.51
N MET A 100 -7.33 -0.52 6.11
CA MET A 100 -6.76 -0.85 4.80
C MET A 100 -6.48 -2.35 4.67
N LEU A 101 -5.97 -2.99 5.70
CA LEU A 101 -5.74 -4.44 5.71
C LEU A 101 -7.06 -5.21 5.56
N ASP A 102 -8.11 -4.78 6.24
CA ASP A 102 -9.45 -5.37 6.11
C ASP A 102 -9.96 -5.29 4.67
N PHE A 103 -9.78 -4.15 4.02
CA PHE A 103 -10.12 -3.96 2.62
C PHE A 103 -9.29 -4.85 1.68
N ILE A 104 -7.97 -4.93 1.90
CA ILE A 104 -7.08 -5.79 1.13
C ILE A 104 -7.53 -7.26 1.23
N TYR A 105 -7.90 -7.72 2.42
CA TYR A 105 -8.36 -9.11 2.61
C TYR A 105 -9.76 -9.36 2.05
N ALA A 106 -10.59 -8.33 1.90
CA ALA A 106 -11.87 -8.44 1.19
C ALA A 106 -11.69 -8.56 -0.34
N HIS A 107 -10.55 -8.10 -0.87
CA HIS A 107 -10.20 -8.09 -2.30
C HIS A 107 -8.87 -8.82 -2.56
N PHE A 108 -8.62 -9.92 -1.83
CA PHE A 108 -7.30 -10.54 -1.74
C PHE A 108 -6.75 -10.99 -3.10
N ASP A 109 -7.59 -11.58 -3.93
CA ASP A 109 -7.19 -12.05 -5.27
C ASP A 109 -6.79 -10.89 -6.18
N GLU A 110 -7.51 -9.77 -6.13
CA GLU A 110 -7.19 -8.56 -6.89
C GLU A 110 -5.83 -7.99 -6.47
N PHE A 111 -5.51 -7.99 -5.18
CA PHE A 111 -4.21 -7.57 -4.68
C PHE A 111 -3.09 -8.57 -5.01
N CYS A 112 -3.36 -9.89 -5.02
CA CYS A 112 -2.41 -10.85 -5.57
C CYS A 112 -2.08 -10.55 -7.04
N LEU A 113 -3.09 -10.25 -7.85
CA LEU A 113 -2.89 -9.89 -9.26
C LEU A 113 -2.08 -8.59 -9.41
N LEU A 114 -2.39 -7.56 -8.63
CA LEU A 114 -1.68 -6.27 -8.65
C LEU A 114 -0.20 -6.40 -8.29
N LEU A 115 0.13 -7.25 -7.31
CA LEU A 115 1.48 -7.35 -6.77
C LEU A 115 2.37 -8.34 -7.54
N ASP A 116 1.78 -9.47 -7.98
CA ASP A 116 2.56 -10.57 -8.53
C ASP A 116 2.39 -10.72 -10.05
N CYS A 117 1.29 -10.23 -10.61
CA CYS A 117 0.92 -10.49 -11.99
C CYS A 117 0.84 -9.24 -12.88
N ALA A 118 0.96 -8.03 -12.34
CA ALA A 118 0.74 -6.78 -13.09
C ALA A 118 1.93 -6.34 -13.96
N GLN A 119 3.04 -7.08 -13.96
CA GLN A 119 4.22 -6.70 -14.73
C GLN A 119 3.89 -6.59 -16.24
N GLY A 120 4.22 -5.45 -16.82
CA GLY A 120 3.92 -5.13 -18.23
C GLY A 120 2.54 -4.53 -18.46
N THR A 121 1.79 -4.23 -17.41
CA THR A 121 0.57 -3.41 -17.43
C THR A 121 0.82 -2.05 -16.79
N ARG A 122 -0.11 -1.12 -16.95
CA ARG A 122 -0.09 0.19 -16.28
C ARG A 122 -0.19 0.10 -14.75
N PHE A 123 -0.56 -1.05 -14.20
CA PHE A 123 -0.65 -1.32 -12.76
C PHE A 123 0.67 -1.78 -12.13
N SER A 124 1.73 -1.99 -12.94
CA SER A 124 3.05 -2.36 -12.42
C SER A 124 3.62 -1.36 -11.40
N ALA A 125 3.22 -0.09 -11.50
CA ALA A 125 3.60 1.00 -10.59
C ALA A 125 2.50 1.29 -9.53
N PHE A 126 1.64 0.32 -9.18
CA PHE A 126 0.56 0.55 -8.22
C PHE A 126 1.08 1.00 -6.84
N LEU A 127 2.14 0.35 -6.34
CA LEU A 127 2.72 0.71 -5.04
C LEU A 127 3.36 2.10 -5.05
N ASP A 128 3.95 2.51 -6.16
CA ASP A 128 4.61 3.81 -6.28
C ASP A 128 3.63 4.96 -6.02
N LYS A 129 2.36 4.82 -6.44
CA LYS A 129 1.30 5.80 -6.15
C LYS A 129 1.03 5.96 -4.65
N LEU A 130 1.03 4.86 -3.90
CA LEU A 130 0.85 4.92 -2.45
C LEU A 130 2.07 5.53 -1.77
N VAL A 131 3.26 5.21 -2.26
CA VAL A 131 4.52 5.81 -1.79
C VAL A 131 4.52 7.33 -2.02
N ASP A 132 4.14 7.78 -3.21
CA ASP A 132 4.10 9.21 -3.56
C ASP A 132 3.13 9.98 -2.62
N ILE A 133 1.94 9.42 -2.36
CA ILE A 133 0.98 10.00 -1.41
C ILE A 133 1.59 10.10 -0.02
N GLU A 134 2.17 9.01 0.51
CA GLU A 134 2.76 9.00 1.85
C GLU A 134 3.93 9.99 1.97
N VAL A 135 4.80 10.06 0.97
CA VAL A 135 5.93 11.00 0.94
C VAL A 135 5.42 12.43 1.00
N GLU A 136 4.44 12.79 0.17
CA GLU A 136 3.85 14.14 0.14
C GLU A 136 3.29 14.53 1.52
N TYR A 137 2.47 13.64 2.13
CA TYR A 137 1.83 13.94 3.42
C TYR A 137 2.79 13.84 4.60
N THR A 138 3.84 13.05 4.52
CA THR A 138 4.93 13.03 5.48
C THR A 138 5.65 14.39 5.50
N TYR A 139 5.94 14.99 4.35
CA TYR A 139 6.51 16.34 4.29
C TYR A 139 5.58 17.40 4.86
N LYS A 140 4.30 17.37 4.53
CA LYS A 140 3.29 18.26 5.11
C LYS A 140 3.25 18.15 6.65
N TYR A 141 3.31 16.93 7.17
CA TYR A 141 3.36 16.70 8.62
C TYR A 141 4.66 17.27 9.25
N MET A 142 5.82 17.01 8.63
CA MET A 142 7.10 17.55 9.10
C MET A 142 7.11 19.09 9.13
N GLU A 143 6.47 19.74 8.16
CA GLU A 143 6.29 21.19 8.14
C GLU A 143 5.43 21.66 9.32
N VAL A 144 4.28 21.03 9.56
CA VAL A 144 3.38 21.31 10.68
C VAL A 144 4.10 21.19 12.02
N ILE A 145 4.90 20.15 12.21
CA ILE A 145 5.64 19.94 13.47
C ILE A 145 6.94 20.77 13.57
N GLY A 146 7.30 21.51 12.52
CA GLY A 146 8.53 22.29 12.50
C GLY A 146 9.79 21.44 12.60
N CYS A 147 9.84 20.29 11.92
CA CYS A 147 10.91 19.30 12.02
C CYS A 147 12.30 19.88 11.69
N GLU A 148 13.16 19.98 12.70
CA GLU A 148 14.52 20.53 12.53
C GLU A 148 15.43 19.61 11.70
N SER A 149 15.17 18.29 11.67
CA SER A 149 15.95 17.35 10.88
C SER A 149 15.81 17.60 9.36
N VAL A 150 14.69 18.15 8.92
CA VAL A 150 14.50 18.59 7.52
C VAL A 150 15.30 19.89 7.28
N LYS A 151 15.19 20.88 8.19
CA LYS A 151 15.85 22.16 8.06
C LYS A 151 17.38 22.03 8.09
N SER A 152 17.90 21.10 8.88
CA SER A 152 19.33 20.81 8.97
C SER A 152 19.87 19.98 7.80
N GLY A 153 19.01 19.48 6.92
CA GLY A 153 19.39 18.61 5.82
C GLY A 153 19.70 17.16 6.23
N LEU A 154 19.41 16.77 7.47
CA LEU A 154 19.57 15.39 7.93
C LEU A 154 18.59 14.44 7.21
N ILE A 155 17.36 14.91 7.02
CA ILE A 155 16.34 14.19 6.23
C ILE A 155 16.33 14.76 4.82
N THR A 156 16.58 13.89 3.83
CA THR A 156 16.51 14.22 2.41
C THR A 156 15.24 13.61 1.79
N GLU A 157 14.85 14.12 0.63
CA GLU A 157 13.73 13.57 -0.13
C GLU A 157 13.95 12.10 -0.48
N ASP A 158 15.16 11.77 -0.96
CA ASP A 158 15.55 10.39 -1.26
C ASP A 158 15.40 9.48 -0.03
N PHE A 159 15.79 9.95 1.16
CA PHE A 159 15.66 9.17 2.38
C PHE A 159 14.21 8.83 2.68
N ILE A 160 13.31 9.81 2.67
CA ILE A 160 11.89 9.59 2.94
C ILE A 160 11.28 8.65 1.89
N HIS A 161 11.57 8.88 0.61
CA HIS A 161 11.09 8.01 -0.46
C HIS A 161 11.55 6.55 -0.28
N ILE A 162 12.83 6.33 0.02
CA ILE A 162 13.39 4.98 0.19
C ILE A 162 12.76 4.26 1.39
N VAL A 163 12.65 4.92 2.55
CA VAL A 163 12.10 4.27 3.75
C VAL A 163 10.60 4.03 3.61
N THR A 164 9.87 4.92 2.95
CA THR A 164 8.45 4.76 2.63
C THR A 164 8.24 3.61 1.66
N THR A 165 9.06 3.51 0.61
CA THR A 165 9.05 2.38 -0.33
C THR A 165 9.29 1.05 0.38
N ALA A 166 10.28 1.00 1.28
CA ALA A 166 10.56 -0.20 2.08
C ALA A 166 9.37 -0.57 2.98
N TYR A 167 8.72 0.42 3.59
CA TYR A 167 7.55 0.21 4.42
C TYR A 167 6.36 -0.38 3.65
N PHE A 168 5.98 0.22 2.49
CA PHE A 168 4.87 -0.29 1.69
C PHE A 168 5.17 -1.68 1.12
N ASN A 169 6.39 -1.94 0.65
CA ASN A 169 6.76 -3.29 0.24
C ASN A 169 6.60 -4.27 1.41
N GLY A 170 7.09 -3.92 2.62
CA GLY A 170 6.92 -4.74 3.82
C GLY A 170 5.44 -4.95 4.18
N MET A 171 4.60 -3.94 4.06
CA MET A 171 3.17 -4.05 4.34
C MET A 171 2.47 -5.03 3.40
N PHE A 172 2.79 -5.02 2.11
CA PHE A 172 2.18 -5.90 1.13
C PHE A 172 2.76 -7.32 1.09
N GLU A 173 3.83 -7.61 1.86
CA GLU A 173 4.33 -8.98 2.03
C GLU A 173 3.28 -9.93 2.62
N VAL A 174 2.31 -9.42 3.37
CA VAL A 174 1.18 -10.24 3.88
C VAL A 174 0.38 -10.87 2.74
N VAL A 175 0.26 -10.17 1.59
CA VAL A 175 -0.41 -10.69 0.40
C VAL A 175 0.49 -11.65 -0.36
N ARG A 176 1.75 -11.27 -0.62
CA ARG A 176 2.73 -12.11 -1.34
C ARG A 176 2.96 -13.44 -0.64
N HIS A 177 3.05 -13.42 0.69
CA HIS A 177 3.19 -14.63 1.52
C HIS A 177 1.85 -15.34 1.81
N ARG A 178 0.73 -14.84 1.29
CA ARG A 178 -0.61 -15.41 1.51
C ARG A 178 -0.89 -15.69 2.99
N MET A 179 -0.48 -14.75 3.85
CA MET A 179 -0.70 -14.88 5.29
C MET A 179 -2.19 -14.98 5.60
N ASN A 180 -2.58 -15.76 6.61
CA ASN A 180 -3.94 -15.64 7.11
C ASN A 180 -4.13 -14.28 7.81
N LYS A 181 -5.36 -13.77 7.83
CA LYS A 181 -5.67 -12.42 8.32
C LYS A 181 -5.22 -12.18 9.77
N ALA A 182 -5.34 -13.17 10.64
CA ALA A 182 -4.98 -13.03 12.06
C ALA A 182 -3.48 -12.83 12.25
N ASP A 183 -2.64 -13.52 11.47
CA ASP A 183 -1.19 -13.35 11.50
C ASP A 183 -0.76 -12.07 10.78
N ALA A 184 -1.43 -11.70 9.70
CA ALA A 184 -1.20 -10.43 9.01
C ALA A 184 -1.45 -9.22 9.94
N VAL A 185 -2.51 -9.23 10.74
CA VAL A 185 -2.77 -8.17 11.74
C VAL A 185 -1.60 -8.04 12.72
N LYS A 186 -1.10 -9.15 13.27
CA LYS A 186 0.06 -9.14 14.18
C LYS A 186 1.31 -8.60 13.51
N TYR A 187 1.56 -9.05 12.26
CA TYR A 187 2.70 -8.60 11.46
C TYR A 187 2.64 -7.10 11.19
N ILE A 188 1.50 -6.58 10.76
CA ILE A 188 1.31 -5.15 10.47
C ILE A 188 1.50 -4.30 11.74
N HIS A 189 1.01 -4.75 12.90
CA HIS A 189 1.28 -4.05 14.16
C HIS A 189 2.77 -3.99 14.49
N LEU A 190 3.51 -5.07 14.30
CA LEU A 190 4.95 -5.09 14.53
C LEU A 190 5.70 -4.20 13.55
N LEU A 191 5.36 -4.27 12.27
CA LEU A 191 5.96 -3.44 11.22
C LEU A 191 5.70 -1.95 11.49
N ASN A 192 4.46 -1.60 11.85
CA ASN A 192 4.10 -0.24 12.18
C ASN A 192 4.89 0.27 13.39
N ASN A 193 4.97 -0.50 14.48
CA ASN A 193 5.73 -0.11 15.65
C ASN A 193 7.21 0.10 15.32
N TYR A 194 7.81 -0.79 14.55
CA TYR A 194 9.20 -0.65 14.09
C TYR A 194 9.40 0.64 13.28
N HIS A 195 8.51 0.89 12.34
CA HIS A 195 8.59 2.07 11.47
C HIS A 195 8.38 3.38 12.25
N MET A 196 7.35 3.44 13.10
CA MET A 196 7.02 4.59 13.92
C MET A 196 8.12 4.95 14.93
N GLN A 197 8.79 3.96 15.55
CA GLN A 197 9.92 4.23 16.43
C GLN A 197 11.09 4.85 15.66
N GLY A 198 11.41 4.34 14.47
CA GLY A 198 12.41 4.92 13.60
C GLY A 198 12.10 6.38 13.24
N PHE A 199 10.87 6.65 12.81
CA PHE A 199 10.45 8.02 12.49
C PHE A 199 10.47 8.96 13.71
N THR A 200 9.99 8.51 14.86
CA THR A 200 9.99 9.32 16.08
C THR A 200 11.40 9.75 16.47
N THR A 201 12.36 8.85 16.37
CA THR A 201 13.78 9.14 16.64
C THR A 201 14.35 10.17 15.66
N ILE A 202 14.01 10.02 14.37
CA ILE A 202 14.52 10.91 13.31
C ILE A 202 13.85 12.30 13.37
N PHE A 203 12.54 12.35 13.66
CA PHE A 203 11.82 13.63 13.76
C PHE A 203 12.17 14.42 15.00
N ASN A 204 12.61 13.78 16.10
CA ASN A 204 12.95 14.40 17.36
C ASN A 204 14.32 13.92 17.87
N PRO A 205 15.42 14.27 17.20
CA PRO A 205 16.75 13.74 17.53
C PRO A 205 17.26 14.15 18.94
N GLU A 206 16.66 15.19 19.54
CA GLU A 206 17.09 15.68 20.88
C GLU A 206 16.49 14.86 22.06
N ARG A 207 15.59 13.91 21.81
CA ARG A 207 14.98 13.10 22.89
C ARG A 207 15.82 11.93 23.37
N GLU A 208 16.93 11.58 22.71
CA GLU A 208 17.81 10.49 23.10
C GLU A 208 19.22 10.96 23.46
N SER A 209 19.34 11.56 24.63
CA SER A 209 20.56 11.49 25.44
C SER A 209 20.19 11.03 26.84
N PRO A 210 19.95 9.74 27.11
CA PRO A 210 20.01 9.25 28.46
C PRO A 210 21.47 9.25 28.89
N GLY A 211 21.87 10.34 29.60
CA GLY A 211 22.95 10.29 30.57
C GLY A 211 24.31 9.90 30.07
N SER A 212 25.09 10.86 29.53
CA SER A 212 26.51 10.88 29.86
C SER A 212 26.63 11.19 31.35
N THR A 213 26.61 10.16 32.16
CA THR A 213 27.14 10.27 33.52
C THR A 213 28.62 10.54 33.39
N ASP A 214 28.95 11.82 33.41
CA ASP A 214 30.31 12.32 33.68
C ASP A 214 30.67 11.85 35.11
N THR A 215 31.28 10.67 35.20
CA THR A 215 32.00 10.28 36.39
C THR A 215 33.38 10.88 36.30
N GLY A 216 33.44 12.19 36.50
CA GLY A 216 34.63 12.85 36.94
C GLY A 216 35.00 12.34 38.32
N SER A 217 35.80 11.29 38.36
CA SER A 217 36.54 10.87 39.58
C SER A 217 37.97 11.37 39.44
N THR A 218 38.20 12.57 39.92
CA THR A 218 39.50 12.96 40.45
C THR A 218 39.75 12.17 41.70
N ALA A 219 40.71 11.30 41.70
CA ALA A 219 41.40 10.83 42.92
C ALA A 219 42.87 10.72 42.58
N GLY A 220 43.59 11.71 43.10
CA GLY A 220 45.05 11.60 43.22
C GLY A 220 45.46 10.57 44.27
N PHE A 221 46.50 9.90 43.97
CA PHE A 221 47.69 9.61 44.78
C PHE A 221 48.68 8.88 43.89
#